data_57b1c0f27fc4eeb817a38528891a66a0
#
_entry.id   57b1c0f27fc4eeb817a38528891a66a0
#
_cell.length_a   1.000
_cell.length_b   1.000
_cell.length_c   1.000
_cell.angle_alpha   90.00
_cell.angle_beta   90.00
_cell.angle_gamma   90.00
#
_symmetry.space_group_name_H-M   'P 1'
#
loop_
_entity.id
_entity.type
_entity.pdbx_description
1 polymer ?
#
loop_
_entity_poly.entity_id
_entity_poly.type
_entity_poly.pdbx_seq_one_letter_code
_entity_poly.pdbx_strand_id
1 'polypeptide(L)'
;MTALTDIVPPGVVTGDNLLKLLEHARDNGYAIPAVNCTSSSTANACLEAAAKNNSPVIIQVSNGGGAFLVGKSIKDANAAAAGSVALAYHVRAVAKYYGVPVVLHSDHCAKKLLPWFDGMLEADEEYYKMFGEPLFSSHMLDLSEEPDEENIDICVKYFKKMAPMKIWLEMEIGITGGEEDGVNNEDVDPEKLYTTPEQVYSVYEALSKIGPMFSIAAAFGNVHGVYKPGNVKLSPEKLLTHQEYTKEKIGSSLERPIFLVMHGGSGSTDDEIKLAVSNGVIKMNIDTDTQWAYWDGLRIFEAAKHDYLQGQIGNPEGDDKPNKKQYDPRTWVRKAEESMTARVALSMEKLGSVGTYPKSSEPGSQQVLGKKVNVVDGVISAVKGLLPH
;
A
#
# COMPACT_ATOMS: atom_id res chain seq x y z
N MET A 1 -20.20 -12.17 14.61
CA MET A 1 -19.33 -11.08 14.16
C MET A 1 -20.07 -10.30 13.08
N THR A 2 -19.99 -8.98 13.07
CA THR A 2 -20.60 -8.14 12.03
C THR A 2 -19.78 -8.30 10.75
N ALA A 3 -20.43 -8.49 9.60
CA ALA A 3 -19.71 -8.63 8.33
C ALA A 3 -19.05 -7.30 7.95
N LEU A 4 -17.87 -7.36 7.34
CA LEU A 4 -17.14 -6.14 6.93
C LEU A 4 -17.97 -5.28 5.96
N THR A 5 -18.77 -5.91 5.10
CA THR A 5 -19.72 -5.26 4.18
C THR A 5 -20.77 -4.38 4.86
N ASP A 6 -21.08 -4.66 6.13
CA ASP A 6 -22.09 -3.90 6.88
C ASP A 6 -21.52 -2.65 7.55
N ILE A 7 -20.18 -2.58 7.68
CA ILE A 7 -19.50 -1.53 8.45
C ILE A 7 -18.54 -0.66 7.64
N VAL A 8 -18.11 -1.14 6.46
CA VAL A 8 -17.16 -0.43 5.58
C VAL A 8 -17.72 -0.38 4.17
N PRO A 9 -17.82 0.79 3.53
CA PRO A 9 -18.25 0.91 2.13
C PRO A 9 -17.16 0.44 1.15
N PRO A 10 -17.54 0.03 -0.09
CA PRO A 10 -16.58 -0.20 -1.16
C PRO A 10 -16.01 1.12 -1.71
N GLY A 11 -14.88 1.04 -2.39
CA GLY A 11 -14.12 2.18 -2.91
C GLY A 11 -13.00 2.59 -1.97
N VAL A 12 -12.45 3.79 -2.15
CA VAL A 12 -11.38 4.29 -1.28
C VAL A 12 -11.95 4.59 0.11
N VAL A 13 -11.37 3.99 1.14
CA VAL A 13 -11.79 4.15 2.54
C VAL A 13 -10.83 5.07 3.29
N THR A 14 -11.38 5.99 4.08
CA THR A 14 -10.65 6.98 4.87
C THR A 14 -11.28 7.10 6.26
N GLY A 15 -10.61 7.75 7.19
CA GLY A 15 -11.15 8.10 8.48
C GLY A 15 -11.68 6.91 9.28
N ASP A 16 -12.87 7.05 9.85
CA ASP A 16 -13.48 6.03 10.70
C ASP A 16 -13.74 4.70 9.95
N ASN A 17 -13.94 4.75 8.62
CA ASN A 17 -14.10 3.54 7.83
C ASN A 17 -12.78 2.78 7.68
N LEU A 18 -11.66 3.49 7.59
CA LEU A 18 -10.33 2.86 7.61
C LEU A 18 -10.06 2.23 8.97
N LEU A 19 -10.34 2.94 10.07
CA LEU A 19 -10.18 2.38 11.41
C LEU A 19 -10.99 1.09 11.57
N LYS A 20 -12.28 1.09 11.19
CA LYS A 20 -13.14 -0.12 11.23
C LYS A 20 -12.59 -1.27 10.39
N LEU A 21 -12.03 -0.97 9.21
CA LEU A 21 -11.41 -1.99 8.35
C LEU A 21 -10.22 -2.65 9.04
N LEU A 22 -9.33 -1.85 9.65
CA LEU A 22 -8.12 -2.36 10.29
C LEU A 22 -8.42 -3.04 11.63
N GLU A 23 -9.40 -2.53 12.39
CA GLU A 23 -9.93 -3.23 13.58
C GLU A 23 -10.52 -4.60 13.20
N HIS A 24 -11.31 -4.63 12.13
CA HIS A 24 -11.87 -5.90 11.64
C HIS A 24 -10.77 -6.88 11.20
N ALA A 25 -9.70 -6.41 10.57
CA ALA A 25 -8.55 -7.24 10.20
C ALA A 25 -7.87 -7.82 11.45
N ARG A 26 -7.55 -6.97 12.44
CA ARG A 26 -6.97 -7.39 13.71
C ARG A 26 -7.84 -8.41 14.44
N ASP A 27 -9.12 -8.11 14.61
CA ASP A 27 -10.04 -8.89 15.43
C ASP A 27 -10.44 -10.22 14.78
N ASN A 28 -10.28 -10.35 13.46
CA ASN A 28 -10.56 -11.57 12.69
C ASN A 28 -9.30 -12.29 12.20
N GLY A 29 -8.10 -11.82 12.57
CA GLY A 29 -6.84 -12.51 12.32
C GLY A 29 -6.46 -12.62 10.85
N TYR A 30 -6.61 -11.54 10.08
CA TYR A 30 -6.08 -11.44 8.72
C TYR A 30 -5.33 -10.14 8.51
N ALA A 31 -4.47 -10.09 7.49
CA ALA A 31 -3.79 -8.87 7.08
C ALA A 31 -4.15 -8.50 5.63
N ILE A 32 -3.97 -7.24 5.27
CA ILE A 32 -4.28 -6.71 3.95
C ILE A 32 -2.97 -6.57 3.16
N PRO A 33 -2.86 -7.12 1.94
CA PRO A 33 -1.69 -6.91 1.10
C PRO A 33 -1.60 -5.44 0.67
N ALA A 34 -0.42 -4.85 0.83
CA ALA A 34 -0.08 -3.51 0.41
C ALA A 34 0.92 -3.59 -0.75
N VAL A 35 0.53 -3.09 -1.91
CA VAL A 35 1.24 -3.30 -3.17
C VAL A 35 1.69 -1.98 -3.76
N ASN A 36 2.99 -1.85 -4.02
CA ASN A 36 3.58 -0.69 -4.67
C ASN A 36 3.15 -0.61 -6.13
N CYS A 37 2.56 0.52 -6.51
CA CYS A 37 2.04 0.77 -7.84
C CYS A 37 2.77 1.94 -8.51
N THR A 38 3.23 1.72 -9.75
CA THR A 38 3.98 2.71 -10.54
C THR A 38 3.21 3.18 -11.77
N SER A 39 1.99 2.67 -11.98
CA SER A 39 1.15 3.03 -13.13
C SER A 39 -0.32 2.73 -12.85
N SER A 40 -1.21 3.28 -13.67
CA SER A 40 -2.62 2.91 -13.67
C SER A 40 -2.85 1.42 -13.94
N SER A 41 -1.98 0.80 -14.74
CA SER A 41 -2.05 -0.62 -15.06
C SER A 41 -1.77 -1.49 -13.83
N THR A 42 -0.70 -1.20 -13.08
CA THR A 42 -0.38 -1.96 -11.85
C THR A 42 -1.46 -1.77 -10.78
N ALA A 43 -1.99 -0.55 -10.62
CA ALA A 43 -3.12 -0.30 -9.72
C ALA A 43 -4.39 -1.09 -10.13
N ASN A 44 -4.72 -1.14 -11.43
CA ASN A 44 -5.85 -1.89 -11.93
C ASN A 44 -5.69 -3.41 -11.70
N ALA A 45 -4.47 -3.95 -11.83
CA ALA A 45 -4.19 -5.35 -11.54
C ALA A 45 -4.48 -5.69 -10.05
N CYS A 46 -4.09 -4.81 -9.13
CA CYS A 46 -4.39 -4.96 -7.69
C CYS A 46 -5.88 -4.89 -7.39
N LEU A 47 -6.59 -3.92 -7.98
CA LEU A 47 -8.05 -3.78 -7.85
C LEU A 47 -8.80 -4.99 -8.39
N GLU A 48 -8.34 -5.53 -9.53
CA GLU A 48 -8.93 -6.74 -10.12
C GLU A 48 -8.72 -7.96 -9.22
N ALA A 49 -7.52 -8.13 -8.64
CA ALA A 49 -7.25 -9.19 -7.68
C ALA A 49 -8.18 -9.09 -6.47
N ALA A 50 -8.32 -7.90 -5.89
CA ALA A 50 -9.19 -7.63 -4.76
C ALA A 50 -10.66 -7.97 -5.05
N ALA A 51 -11.17 -7.50 -6.20
CA ALA A 51 -12.54 -7.76 -6.62
C ALA A 51 -12.84 -9.25 -6.88
N LYS A 52 -11.89 -9.97 -7.47
CA LYS A 52 -12.01 -11.43 -7.73
C LYS A 52 -12.01 -12.25 -6.45
N ASN A 53 -11.26 -11.80 -5.45
CA ASN A 53 -11.09 -12.51 -4.19
C ASN A 53 -12.02 -11.99 -3.07
N ASN A 54 -12.89 -11.02 -3.34
CA ASN A 54 -13.73 -10.38 -2.32
C ASN A 54 -12.90 -9.95 -1.10
N SER A 55 -11.81 -9.26 -1.34
CA SER A 55 -10.80 -8.87 -0.35
C SER A 55 -10.56 -7.36 -0.41
N PRO A 56 -10.29 -6.69 0.72
CA PRO A 56 -9.71 -5.36 0.69
C PRO A 56 -8.28 -5.41 0.12
N VAL A 57 -7.78 -4.25 -0.34
CA VAL A 57 -6.40 -4.09 -0.82
C VAL A 57 -5.85 -2.71 -0.45
N ILE A 58 -4.55 -2.62 -0.19
CA ILE A 58 -3.83 -1.36 -0.04
C ILE A 58 -3.05 -1.12 -1.33
N ILE A 59 -3.32 0.00 -2.00
CA ILE A 59 -2.54 0.50 -3.13
C ILE A 59 -1.62 1.57 -2.57
N GLN A 60 -0.32 1.34 -2.71
CA GLN A 60 0.68 2.26 -2.18
C GLN A 60 1.60 2.80 -3.27
N VAL A 61 2.18 3.96 -3.01
CA VAL A 61 3.12 4.64 -3.88
C VAL A 61 4.32 5.12 -3.08
N SER A 62 5.52 4.75 -3.53
CA SER A 62 6.77 5.29 -3.02
C SER A 62 7.15 6.62 -3.71
N ASN A 63 8.15 7.30 -3.18
CA ASN A 63 8.70 8.49 -3.83
C ASN A 63 9.17 8.19 -5.26
N GLY A 64 9.88 7.06 -5.46
CA GLY A 64 10.31 6.58 -6.78
C GLY A 64 9.15 6.31 -7.72
N GLY A 65 8.06 5.70 -7.21
CA GLY A 65 6.82 5.49 -7.95
C GLY A 65 6.15 6.79 -8.36
N GLY A 66 6.05 7.76 -7.46
CA GLY A 66 5.53 9.10 -7.75
C GLY A 66 6.35 9.83 -8.82
N ALA A 67 7.67 9.79 -8.71
CA ALA A 67 8.58 10.35 -9.70
C ALA A 67 8.46 9.68 -11.08
N PHE A 68 8.12 8.39 -11.13
CA PHE A 68 7.85 7.70 -12.40
C PHE A 68 6.50 8.11 -12.99
N LEU A 69 5.47 8.21 -12.15
CA LEU A 69 4.10 8.56 -12.56
C LEU A 69 3.99 9.96 -13.17
N VAL A 70 4.76 10.92 -12.68
CA VAL A 70 4.79 12.28 -13.27
C VAL A 70 5.62 12.35 -14.54
N GLY A 71 6.47 11.37 -14.79
CA GLY A 71 7.34 11.27 -15.97
C GLY A 71 8.80 11.53 -15.68
N LYS A 72 9.66 10.58 -16.05
CA LYS A 72 11.12 10.56 -15.77
C LYS A 72 11.91 11.74 -16.34
N SER A 73 11.34 12.48 -17.29
CA SER A 73 11.97 13.68 -17.86
C SER A 73 11.86 14.91 -16.96
N ILE A 74 10.91 14.90 -16.02
CA ILE A 74 10.70 16.00 -15.06
C ILE A 74 11.79 15.96 -14.00
N LYS A 75 12.40 17.12 -13.73
CA LYS A 75 13.53 17.27 -12.79
C LYS A 75 13.18 18.09 -11.54
N ASP A 76 11.93 18.48 -11.40
CA ASP A 76 11.45 19.20 -10.21
C ASP A 76 11.42 18.26 -9.00
N ALA A 77 12.00 18.69 -7.89
CA ALA A 77 12.05 17.91 -6.65
C ALA A 77 10.65 17.61 -6.06
N ASN A 78 9.67 18.46 -6.35
CA ASN A 78 8.29 18.30 -5.87
C ASN A 78 7.43 17.45 -6.83
N ALA A 79 7.95 17.09 -7.99
CA ALA A 79 7.19 16.38 -9.01
C ALA A 79 6.70 14.99 -8.55
N ALA A 80 7.44 14.32 -7.66
CA ALA A 80 7.02 13.03 -7.10
C ALA A 80 5.69 13.14 -6.34
N ALA A 81 5.44 14.24 -5.63
CA ALA A 81 4.15 14.48 -4.98
C ALA A 81 3.02 14.57 -5.99
N ALA A 82 3.21 15.33 -7.09
CA ALA A 82 2.22 15.42 -8.16
C ALA A 82 1.90 14.06 -8.81
N GLY A 83 2.92 13.21 -9.03
CA GLY A 83 2.73 11.85 -9.55
C GLY A 83 1.95 10.95 -8.58
N SER A 84 2.26 11.04 -7.29
CA SER A 84 1.54 10.30 -6.24
C SER A 84 0.06 10.74 -6.16
N VAL A 85 -0.20 12.04 -6.24
CA VAL A 85 -1.54 12.63 -6.30
C VAL A 85 -2.30 12.18 -7.54
N ALA A 86 -1.62 12.10 -8.71
CA ALA A 86 -2.24 11.61 -9.94
C ALA A 86 -2.69 10.13 -9.82
N LEU A 87 -1.88 9.26 -9.18
CA LEU A 87 -2.28 7.89 -8.89
C LEU A 87 -3.48 7.84 -7.95
N ALA A 88 -3.48 8.68 -6.89
CA ALA A 88 -4.58 8.74 -5.94
C ALA A 88 -5.90 9.11 -6.62
N TYR A 89 -5.91 10.10 -7.50
CA TYR A 89 -7.09 10.46 -8.29
C TYR A 89 -7.52 9.33 -9.25
N HIS A 90 -6.57 8.64 -9.90
CA HIS A 90 -6.90 7.47 -10.72
C HIS A 90 -7.64 6.42 -9.90
N VAL A 91 -7.07 6.00 -8.76
CA VAL A 91 -7.67 4.96 -7.91
C VAL A 91 -9.04 5.41 -7.38
N ARG A 92 -9.19 6.66 -6.92
CA ARG A 92 -10.50 7.20 -6.49
C ARG A 92 -11.56 7.16 -7.58
N ALA A 93 -11.16 7.43 -8.82
CA ALA A 93 -12.10 7.40 -9.95
C ALA A 93 -12.59 5.98 -10.26
N VAL A 94 -11.73 4.96 -10.14
CA VAL A 94 -12.03 3.60 -10.62
C VAL A 94 -12.39 2.60 -9.51
N ALA A 95 -11.91 2.77 -8.28
CA ALA A 95 -12.06 1.79 -7.19
C ALA A 95 -13.51 1.37 -6.92
N LYS A 96 -14.46 2.30 -7.00
CA LYS A 96 -15.90 2.01 -6.79
C LYS A 96 -16.47 0.96 -7.74
N TYR A 97 -15.90 0.82 -8.95
CA TYR A 97 -16.36 -0.17 -9.93
C TYR A 97 -15.89 -1.59 -9.61
N TYR A 98 -14.87 -1.72 -8.77
CA TYR A 98 -14.39 -3.04 -8.32
C TYR A 98 -15.17 -3.57 -7.11
N GLY A 99 -15.86 -2.69 -6.37
CA GLY A 99 -16.82 -3.07 -5.34
C GLY A 99 -16.20 -3.65 -4.07
N VAL A 100 -14.97 -3.27 -3.74
CA VAL A 100 -14.23 -3.69 -2.54
C VAL A 100 -13.61 -2.47 -1.84
N PRO A 101 -13.30 -2.54 -0.54
CA PRO A 101 -12.56 -1.49 0.15
C PRO A 101 -11.12 -1.38 -0.35
N VAL A 102 -10.68 -0.15 -0.58
CA VAL A 102 -9.33 0.17 -1.07
C VAL A 102 -8.70 1.20 -0.14
N VAL A 103 -7.48 0.96 0.31
CA VAL A 103 -6.69 1.92 1.07
C VAL A 103 -5.67 2.56 0.13
N LEU A 104 -5.62 3.88 0.09
CA LEU A 104 -4.56 4.63 -0.60
C LEU A 104 -3.48 5.01 0.40
N HIS A 105 -2.24 4.63 0.11
CA HIS A 105 -1.13 4.80 1.03
C HIS A 105 0.11 5.37 0.33
N SER A 106 0.87 6.25 1.00
CA SER A 106 2.24 6.57 0.59
C SER A 106 3.23 5.79 1.43
N ASP A 107 4.23 5.21 0.77
CA ASP A 107 5.14 4.23 1.31
C ASP A 107 6.55 4.82 1.51
N HIS A 108 7.26 4.44 2.55
CA HIS A 108 8.64 4.80 2.90
C HIS A 108 9.07 6.25 2.63
N CYS A 109 8.68 7.16 3.51
CA CYS A 109 9.17 8.54 3.49
C CYS A 109 10.32 8.74 4.48
N ALA A 110 11.56 8.60 4.02
CA ALA A 110 12.76 8.94 4.79
C ALA A 110 12.84 10.45 5.05
N LYS A 111 13.62 10.88 6.03
CA LYS A 111 13.76 12.30 6.44
C LYS A 111 14.07 13.24 5.28
N LYS A 112 14.95 12.84 4.35
CA LYS A 112 15.28 13.60 3.14
C LYS A 112 14.10 13.79 2.18
N LEU A 113 13.05 12.96 2.30
CA LEU A 113 11.86 12.96 1.46
C LEU A 113 10.66 13.71 2.08
N LEU A 114 10.82 14.33 3.25
CA LEU A 114 9.75 15.11 3.89
C LEU A 114 9.10 16.16 2.98
N PRO A 115 9.81 16.83 2.03
CA PRO A 115 9.14 17.72 1.07
C PRO A 115 8.12 16.99 0.17
N TRP A 116 8.36 15.73 -0.19
CA TRP A 116 7.40 14.90 -0.90
C TRP A 116 6.16 14.60 -0.04
N PHE A 117 6.37 14.28 1.23
CA PHE A 117 5.29 14.07 2.20
C PHE A 117 4.45 15.33 2.38
N ASP A 118 5.10 16.51 2.55
CA ASP A 118 4.43 17.79 2.69
C ASP A 118 3.54 18.10 1.47
N GLY A 119 4.03 17.84 0.24
CA GLY A 119 3.24 18.06 -0.98
C GLY A 119 2.01 17.15 -1.10
N MET A 120 2.07 15.92 -0.61
CA MET A 120 0.89 15.04 -0.55
C MET A 120 -0.07 15.51 0.54
N LEU A 121 0.43 15.94 1.68
CA LEU A 121 -0.39 16.44 2.79
C LEU A 121 -1.12 17.74 2.43
N GLU A 122 -0.51 18.63 1.64
CA GLU A 122 -1.19 19.79 1.05
C GLU A 122 -2.37 19.34 0.16
N ALA A 123 -2.17 18.33 -0.69
CA ALA A 123 -3.25 17.80 -1.51
C ALA A 123 -4.38 17.16 -0.68
N ASP A 124 -4.04 16.51 0.44
CA ASP A 124 -5.03 16.01 1.40
C ASP A 124 -5.85 17.14 2.03
N GLU A 125 -5.19 18.23 2.46
CA GLU A 125 -5.87 19.38 3.04
C GLU A 125 -6.82 20.05 2.04
N GLU A 126 -6.40 20.20 0.79
CA GLU A 126 -7.24 20.75 -0.28
C GLU A 126 -8.43 19.84 -0.57
N TYR A 127 -8.20 18.53 -0.68
CA TYR A 127 -9.26 17.56 -0.91
C TYR A 127 -10.25 17.52 0.27
N TYR A 128 -9.73 17.60 1.50
CA TYR A 128 -10.53 17.62 2.71
C TYR A 128 -11.45 18.86 2.78
N LYS A 129 -10.94 20.03 2.41
CA LYS A 129 -11.75 21.27 2.31
C LYS A 129 -12.91 21.14 1.32
N MET A 130 -12.70 20.40 0.22
CA MET A 130 -13.71 20.24 -0.84
C MET A 130 -14.73 19.14 -0.55
N PHE A 131 -14.29 18.03 0.02
CA PHE A 131 -15.08 16.79 0.10
C PHE A 131 -15.35 16.29 1.52
N GLY A 132 -14.70 16.85 2.54
CA GLY A 132 -14.84 16.43 3.95
C GLY A 132 -14.10 15.13 4.29
N GLU A 133 -13.24 14.66 3.38
CA GLU A 133 -12.35 13.51 3.56
C GLU A 133 -10.99 13.78 2.91
N PRO A 134 -9.88 13.19 3.39
CA PRO A 134 -8.56 13.37 2.77
C PRO A 134 -8.46 12.63 1.43
N LEU A 135 -7.51 13.01 0.58
CA LEU A 135 -7.24 12.36 -0.71
C LEU A 135 -6.66 10.96 -0.50
N PHE A 136 -5.65 10.84 0.37
CA PHE A 136 -5.05 9.57 0.78
C PHE A 136 -5.73 9.03 2.06
N SER A 137 -5.70 7.72 2.23
CA SER A 137 -6.17 7.06 3.44
C SER A 137 -5.13 7.11 4.56
N SER A 138 -3.86 6.99 4.18
CA SER A 138 -2.73 6.83 5.09
C SER A 138 -1.42 7.25 4.46
N HIS A 139 -0.45 7.59 5.30
CA HIS A 139 0.92 7.89 4.93
C HIS A 139 1.91 7.23 5.87
N MET A 140 3.10 6.89 5.36
CA MET A 140 4.17 6.34 6.15
C MET A 140 5.34 7.32 6.28
N LEU A 141 5.85 7.46 7.52
CA LEU A 141 7.14 8.05 7.83
C LEU A 141 8.13 6.94 8.18
N ASP A 142 9.18 6.84 7.39
CA ASP A 142 10.30 5.94 7.65
C ASP A 142 11.52 6.74 8.11
N LEU A 143 11.62 6.91 9.41
CA LEU A 143 12.71 7.59 10.09
C LEU A 143 13.56 6.60 10.90
N SER A 144 13.58 5.35 10.50
CA SER A 144 14.29 4.25 11.18
C SER A 144 15.82 4.44 11.20
N GLU A 145 16.37 5.25 10.29
CA GLU A 145 17.78 5.63 10.27
C GLU A 145 18.12 6.73 11.30
N GLU A 146 17.12 7.45 11.83
CA GLU A 146 17.30 8.49 12.81
C GLU A 146 17.28 7.91 14.25
N PRO A 147 17.82 8.63 15.26
CA PRO A 147 17.64 8.25 16.67
C PRO A 147 16.16 8.16 17.03
N ASP A 148 15.79 7.20 17.87
CA ASP A 148 14.39 6.91 18.24
C ASP A 148 13.62 8.16 18.71
N GLU A 149 14.26 9.02 19.53
CA GLU A 149 13.64 10.26 20.02
C GLU A 149 13.31 11.23 18.88
N GLU A 150 14.23 11.41 17.94
CA GLU A 150 14.02 12.27 16.76
C GLU A 150 12.96 11.69 15.84
N ASN A 151 12.97 10.38 15.62
CA ASN A 151 11.95 9.67 14.83
C ASN A 151 10.56 9.92 15.43
N ILE A 152 10.39 9.67 16.72
CA ILE A 152 9.12 9.85 17.43
C ILE A 152 8.67 11.32 17.40
N ASP A 153 9.56 12.27 17.62
CA ASP A 153 9.24 13.71 17.63
C ASP A 153 8.73 14.19 16.26
N ILE A 154 9.37 13.75 15.18
CA ILE A 154 8.94 14.06 13.82
C ILE A 154 7.59 13.40 13.53
N CYS A 155 7.40 12.14 13.89
CA CYS A 155 6.12 11.44 13.73
C CYS A 155 5.00 12.13 14.51
N VAL A 156 5.22 12.54 15.74
CA VAL A 156 4.28 13.33 16.56
C VAL A 156 3.91 14.64 15.88
N LYS A 157 4.90 15.35 15.33
CA LYS A 157 4.67 16.63 14.62
C LYS A 157 3.74 16.44 13.41
N TYR A 158 3.99 15.43 12.60
CA TYR A 158 3.18 15.16 11.40
C TYR A 158 1.82 14.56 11.77
N PHE A 159 1.76 13.65 12.74
CA PHE A 159 0.50 13.06 13.15
C PHE A 159 -0.49 14.11 13.73
N LYS A 160 0.01 15.14 14.42
CA LYS A 160 -0.81 16.29 14.84
C LYS A 160 -1.45 17.04 13.69
N LYS A 161 -0.82 17.06 12.49
CA LYS A 161 -1.42 17.65 11.28
C LYS A 161 -2.43 16.70 10.63
N MET A 162 -2.16 15.38 10.66
CA MET A 162 -2.95 14.35 10.00
C MET A 162 -4.23 13.99 10.78
N ALA A 163 -4.15 13.94 12.10
CA ALA A 163 -5.24 13.49 12.97
C ALA A 163 -6.57 14.27 12.82
N PRO A 164 -6.58 15.60 12.63
CA PRO A 164 -7.84 16.33 12.39
C PRO A 164 -8.56 15.91 11.11
N MET A 165 -7.83 15.46 10.09
CA MET A 165 -8.38 14.92 8.83
C MET A 165 -8.63 13.41 8.90
N LYS A 166 -8.31 12.78 10.04
CA LYS A 166 -8.41 11.33 10.24
C LYS A 166 -7.59 10.55 9.19
N ILE A 167 -6.40 11.03 8.86
CA ILE A 167 -5.43 10.31 8.05
C ILE A 167 -4.64 9.37 8.98
N TRP A 168 -4.46 8.12 8.55
CA TRP A 168 -3.69 7.12 9.28
C TRP A 168 -2.20 7.35 9.13
N LEU A 169 -1.45 7.35 10.21
CA LEU A 169 0.01 7.37 10.20
C LEU A 169 0.55 5.94 10.36
N GLU A 170 1.39 5.52 9.44
CA GLU A 170 2.30 4.39 9.63
C GLU A 170 3.69 4.92 9.93
N MET A 171 4.37 4.37 10.95
CA MET A 171 5.74 4.74 11.24
C MET A 171 6.60 3.50 11.42
N GLU A 172 7.88 3.61 11.10
CA GLU A 172 8.85 2.54 11.27
C GLU A 172 9.80 2.83 12.43
N ILE A 173 10.05 1.80 13.26
CA ILE A 173 11.05 1.84 14.32
C ILE A 173 11.86 0.54 14.31
N GLY A 174 13.19 0.69 14.40
CA GLY A 174 14.13 -0.38 14.05
C GLY A 174 14.38 -0.41 12.55
N ILE A 175 15.42 -1.08 12.12
CA ILE A 175 15.88 -1.07 10.72
C ILE A 175 15.44 -2.34 10.03
N THR A 176 14.70 -2.20 8.93
CA THR A 176 14.47 -3.31 7.98
C THR A 176 15.72 -3.47 7.11
N GLY A 177 16.25 -4.68 7.01
CA GLY A 177 17.44 -4.98 6.20
C GLY A 177 17.18 -4.91 4.70
N GLY A 178 18.24 -5.01 3.89
CA GLY A 178 18.16 -5.01 2.42
C GLY A 178 18.12 -3.64 1.78
N GLU A 179 17.69 -3.57 0.51
CA GLU A 179 17.63 -2.33 -0.27
C GLU A 179 16.22 -2.08 -0.78
N GLU A 180 15.67 -0.88 -0.53
CA GLU A 180 14.40 -0.39 -1.08
C GLU A 180 14.47 1.12 -1.31
N ASP A 181 13.99 1.57 -2.46
CA ASP A 181 13.84 2.99 -2.88
C ASP A 181 15.08 3.88 -2.62
N GLY A 182 16.29 3.29 -2.74
CA GLY A 182 17.57 4.00 -2.60
C GLY A 182 18.08 4.12 -1.16
N VAL A 183 17.49 3.38 -0.23
CA VAL A 183 18.03 3.09 1.11
C VAL A 183 18.64 1.69 1.09
N ASN A 184 19.94 1.58 1.41
CA ASN A 184 20.64 0.29 1.44
C ASN A 184 21.07 -0.04 2.88
N ASN A 185 20.48 -1.09 3.43
CA ASN A 185 20.71 -1.62 4.77
C ASN A 185 21.32 -3.04 4.74
N GLU A 186 22.05 -3.42 3.66
CA GLU A 186 22.65 -4.75 3.53
C GLU A 186 23.76 -5.02 4.57
N ASP A 187 24.46 -3.98 5.02
CA ASP A 187 25.59 -4.07 5.95
C ASP A 187 25.28 -3.63 7.40
N VAL A 188 23.99 -3.51 7.75
CA VAL A 188 23.55 -3.09 9.09
C VAL A 188 23.85 -4.19 10.12
N ASP A 189 24.27 -3.78 11.34
CA ASP A 189 24.46 -4.67 12.48
C ASP A 189 23.20 -5.53 12.70
N PRO A 190 23.30 -6.87 12.70
CA PRO A 190 22.17 -7.76 12.88
C PRO A 190 21.32 -7.50 14.13
N GLU A 191 21.88 -6.95 15.21
CA GLU A 191 21.13 -6.60 16.41
C GLU A 191 20.15 -5.47 16.19
N LYS A 192 20.44 -4.54 15.28
CA LYS A 192 19.56 -3.42 14.90
C LYS A 192 18.38 -3.81 14.03
N LEU A 193 18.40 -5.04 13.50
CA LEU A 193 17.30 -5.62 12.70
C LEU A 193 16.18 -6.18 13.58
N TYR A 194 16.22 -5.94 14.90
CA TYR A 194 15.20 -6.37 15.84
C TYR A 194 14.82 -5.23 16.78
N THR A 195 13.60 -4.77 16.68
CA THR A 195 13.03 -3.74 17.58
C THR A 195 12.76 -4.34 18.96
N THR A 196 12.95 -3.56 20.01
CA THR A 196 12.62 -3.99 21.39
C THR A 196 11.18 -3.63 21.76
N PRO A 197 10.57 -4.32 22.74
CA PRO A 197 9.23 -3.98 23.25
C PRO A 197 9.16 -2.56 23.84
N GLU A 198 10.23 -2.07 24.43
CA GLU A 198 10.32 -0.71 24.98
C GLU A 198 10.28 0.34 23.89
N GLN A 199 10.97 0.12 22.77
CA GLN A 199 10.92 1.02 21.61
C GLN A 199 9.50 1.09 21.03
N VAL A 200 8.84 -0.05 20.82
CA VAL A 200 7.45 -0.08 20.34
C VAL A 200 6.51 0.63 21.31
N TYR A 201 6.66 0.40 22.62
CA TYR A 201 5.84 1.07 23.62
C TYR A 201 6.07 2.58 23.65
N SER A 202 7.29 3.07 23.51
CA SER A 202 7.57 4.51 23.49
C SER A 202 6.87 5.20 22.32
N VAL A 203 6.84 4.57 21.15
CA VAL A 203 6.05 5.04 20.00
C VAL A 203 4.56 5.05 20.32
N TYR A 204 4.04 3.93 20.84
CA TYR A 204 2.64 3.82 21.20
C TYR A 204 2.22 4.90 22.20
N GLU A 205 3.01 5.09 23.26
CA GLU A 205 2.75 6.09 24.30
C GLU A 205 2.72 7.52 23.74
N ALA A 206 3.62 7.83 22.81
CA ALA A 206 3.69 9.17 22.20
C ALA A 206 2.51 9.43 21.27
N LEU A 207 2.21 8.49 20.35
CA LEU A 207 1.21 8.69 19.31
C LEU A 207 -0.23 8.52 19.83
N SER A 208 -0.48 7.61 20.77
CA SER A 208 -1.81 7.41 21.35
C SER A 208 -2.38 8.63 22.06
N LYS A 209 -1.53 9.56 22.52
CA LYS A 209 -1.94 10.86 23.08
C LYS A 209 -2.56 11.80 22.05
N ILE A 210 -2.34 11.55 20.76
CA ILE A 210 -2.86 12.35 19.64
C ILE A 210 -4.14 11.72 19.08
N GLY A 211 -4.12 10.39 18.88
CA GLY A 211 -5.27 9.67 18.34
C GLY A 211 -4.99 8.19 18.13
N PRO A 212 -6.02 7.39 17.78
CA PRO A 212 -5.90 5.95 17.63
C PRO A 212 -5.45 5.50 16.23
N MET A 213 -5.34 6.42 15.26
CA MET A 213 -5.17 6.07 13.85
C MET A 213 -3.70 6.01 13.46
N PHE A 214 -2.97 5.05 14.03
CA PHE A 214 -1.57 4.79 13.66
C PHE A 214 -1.25 3.30 13.72
N SER A 215 -0.20 2.91 12.99
CA SER A 215 0.40 1.58 13.01
C SER A 215 1.92 1.68 13.12
N ILE A 216 2.53 0.61 13.59
CA ILE A 216 3.96 0.53 13.84
C ILE A 216 4.54 -0.61 13.00
N ALA A 217 5.48 -0.29 12.12
CA ALA A 217 6.35 -1.24 11.48
C ALA A 217 7.56 -1.45 12.39
N ALA A 218 7.55 -2.56 13.12
CA ALA A 218 8.64 -2.97 13.98
C ALA A 218 9.53 -3.98 13.27
N ALA A 219 10.84 -3.80 13.33
CA ALA A 219 11.79 -4.74 12.74
C ALA A 219 11.86 -6.04 13.56
N PHE A 220 11.75 -7.18 12.89
CA PHE A 220 11.86 -8.52 13.48
C PHE A 220 12.69 -9.49 12.61
N GLY A 221 13.71 -8.95 11.95
CA GLY A 221 14.57 -9.67 11.02
C GLY A 221 14.04 -9.73 9.60
N ASN A 222 13.08 -8.88 9.26
CA ASN A 222 12.55 -8.73 7.92
C ASN A 222 13.55 -7.98 7.01
N VAL A 223 13.53 -8.32 5.72
CA VAL A 223 14.47 -7.81 4.72
C VAL A 223 13.73 -7.41 3.46
N HIS A 224 14.04 -6.23 2.91
CA HIS A 224 13.56 -5.79 1.60
C HIS A 224 14.27 -6.51 0.45
N GLY A 225 13.57 -6.69 -0.67
CA GLY A 225 14.13 -7.28 -1.89
C GLY A 225 14.10 -8.82 -1.90
N VAL A 226 15.09 -9.42 -2.57
CA VAL A 226 15.19 -10.88 -2.70
C VAL A 226 15.95 -11.45 -1.50
N TYR A 227 15.30 -12.33 -0.74
CA TYR A 227 15.93 -13.04 0.36
C TYR A 227 17.15 -13.83 -0.10
N LYS A 228 18.32 -13.52 0.48
CA LYS A 228 19.52 -14.37 0.37
C LYS A 228 19.52 -15.32 1.57
N PRO A 229 19.46 -16.65 1.36
CA PRO A 229 19.47 -17.59 2.47
C PRO A 229 20.71 -17.40 3.37
N GLY A 230 20.49 -17.24 4.66
CA GLY A 230 21.54 -17.31 5.69
C GLY A 230 21.95 -16.00 6.36
N ASN A 231 21.46 -14.82 5.94
CA ASN A 231 21.94 -13.55 6.51
C ASN A 231 21.11 -13.02 7.70
N VAL A 232 19.81 -13.27 7.74
CA VAL A 232 18.93 -12.81 8.85
C VAL A 232 17.85 -13.86 9.09
N LYS A 233 17.50 -14.08 10.36
CA LYS A 233 16.41 -14.97 10.73
C LYS A 233 15.18 -14.13 11.04
N LEU A 234 14.13 -14.31 10.24
CA LEU A 234 12.82 -13.74 10.54
C LEU A 234 12.28 -14.32 11.85
N SER A 235 11.85 -13.47 12.76
CA SER A 235 11.41 -13.85 14.12
C SER A 235 10.06 -13.24 14.46
N PRO A 236 8.96 -13.70 13.82
CA PRO A 236 7.62 -13.15 14.02
C PRO A 236 7.08 -13.32 15.45
N GLU A 237 7.66 -14.22 16.24
CA GLU A 237 7.37 -14.40 17.67
C GLU A 237 7.68 -13.17 18.50
N LYS A 238 8.63 -12.32 18.09
CA LYS A 238 8.94 -11.05 18.75
C LYS A 238 7.76 -10.06 18.71
N LEU A 239 6.93 -10.12 17.68
CA LEU A 239 5.75 -9.28 17.58
C LEU A 239 4.75 -9.55 18.70
N LEU A 240 4.64 -10.80 19.17
CA LEU A 240 3.82 -11.13 20.35
C LEU A 240 4.36 -10.46 21.60
N THR A 241 5.67 -10.47 21.80
CA THR A 241 6.31 -9.82 22.97
C THR A 241 6.03 -8.29 22.97
N HIS A 242 6.02 -7.64 21.81
CA HIS A 242 5.64 -6.23 21.70
C HIS A 242 4.18 -5.99 22.11
N GLN A 243 3.25 -6.86 21.67
CA GLN A 243 1.85 -6.79 22.04
C GLN A 243 1.65 -6.97 23.57
N GLU A 244 2.27 -8.02 24.14
CA GLU A 244 2.13 -8.35 25.57
C GLU A 244 2.70 -7.24 26.46
N TYR A 245 3.88 -6.73 26.12
CA TYR A 245 4.51 -5.63 26.87
C TYR A 245 3.62 -4.37 26.84
N THR A 246 3.17 -3.96 25.68
CA THR A 246 2.31 -2.77 25.56
C THR A 246 0.97 -2.99 26.25
N LYS A 247 0.34 -4.18 26.08
CA LYS A 247 -0.90 -4.55 26.76
C LYS A 247 -0.79 -4.39 28.28
N GLU A 248 0.30 -4.87 28.88
CA GLU A 248 0.57 -4.75 30.32
C GLU A 248 0.72 -3.28 30.74
N LYS A 249 1.52 -2.50 29.99
CA LYS A 249 1.78 -1.09 30.30
C LYS A 249 0.53 -0.21 30.29
N ILE A 250 -0.41 -0.47 29.36
CA ILE A 250 -1.63 0.34 29.22
C ILE A 250 -2.84 -0.26 29.94
N GLY A 251 -2.71 -1.46 30.52
CA GLY A 251 -3.84 -2.17 31.17
C GLY A 251 -4.95 -2.54 30.20
N SER A 252 -4.62 -2.86 28.94
CA SER A 252 -5.62 -3.16 27.91
C SER A 252 -6.25 -4.53 28.08
N SER A 253 -7.56 -4.63 27.81
CA SER A 253 -8.25 -5.93 27.67
C SER A 253 -8.08 -6.57 26.29
N LEU A 254 -7.60 -5.82 25.29
CA LEU A 254 -7.33 -6.34 23.95
C LEU A 254 -6.11 -7.25 23.96
N GLU A 255 -6.20 -8.40 23.28
CA GLU A 255 -5.05 -9.30 23.12
C GLU A 255 -3.97 -8.71 22.20
N ARG A 256 -4.37 -7.88 21.26
CA ARG A 256 -3.51 -7.23 20.25
C ARG A 256 -3.82 -5.74 20.20
N PRO A 257 -3.34 -4.93 21.19
CA PRO A 257 -3.67 -3.50 21.24
C PRO A 257 -2.96 -2.66 20.20
N ILE A 258 -1.88 -3.15 19.58
CA ILE A 258 -1.08 -2.44 18.59
C ILE A 258 -1.47 -2.92 17.18
N PHE A 259 -1.62 -2.00 16.25
CA PHE A 259 -1.66 -2.30 14.82
C PHE A 259 -0.22 -2.42 14.30
N LEU A 260 0.19 -3.64 13.95
CA LEU A 260 1.53 -3.90 13.44
C LEU A 260 1.54 -4.04 11.91
N VAL A 261 2.65 -3.65 11.31
CA VAL A 261 2.90 -3.77 9.87
C VAL A 261 4.15 -4.62 9.63
N MET A 262 4.11 -5.48 8.63
CA MET A 262 5.25 -6.25 8.16
C MET A 262 5.77 -5.68 6.85
N HIS A 263 7.01 -5.21 6.85
CA HIS A 263 7.75 -4.86 5.65
C HIS A 263 8.57 -6.04 5.13
N GLY A 264 8.99 -6.00 3.86
CA GLY A 264 9.82 -7.05 3.30
C GLY A 264 9.15 -8.44 3.27
N GLY A 265 7.86 -8.50 2.97
CA GLY A 265 7.09 -9.75 2.96
C GLY A 265 7.43 -10.71 1.82
N SER A 266 8.12 -10.25 0.77
CA SER A 266 8.56 -11.09 -0.34
C SER A 266 9.63 -12.08 0.14
N GLY A 267 9.42 -13.39 -0.13
CA GLY A 267 10.34 -14.45 0.28
C GLY A 267 10.07 -15.08 1.65
N SER A 268 9.15 -14.55 2.46
CA SER A 268 8.71 -15.16 3.72
C SER A 268 7.92 -16.45 3.48
N THR A 269 8.08 -17.42 4.38
CA THR A 269 7.31 -18.66 4.35
C THR A 269 5.86 -18.44 4.79
N ASP A 270 4.96 -19.34 4.39
CA ASP A 270 3.55 -19.26 4.78
C ASP A 270 3.35 -19.35 6.30
N ASP A 271 4.19 -20.09 7.01
CA ASP A 271 4.11 -20.23 8.46
C ASP A 271 4.60 -18.97 9.18
N GLU A 272 5.66 -18.32 8.68
CA GLU A 272 6.12 -17.00 9.19
C GLU A 272 5.06 -15.92 8.99
N ILE A 273 4.43 -15.87 7.82
CA ILE A 273 3.34 -14.92 7.53
C ILE A 273 2.15 -15.18 8.47
N LYS A 274 1.71 -16.43 8.62
CA LYS A 274 0.60 -16.78 9.53
C LYS A 274 0.90 -16.40 10.97
N LEU A 275 2.14 -16.66 11.43
CA LEU A 275 2.56 -16.30 12.79
C LEU A 275 2.58 -14.79 12.97
N ALA A 276 3.11 -14.02 12.01
CA ALA A 276 3.09 -12.55 12.06
C ALA A 276 1.65 -12.00 12.13
N VAL A 277 0.75 -12.49 11.29
CA VAL A 277 -0.67 -12.10 11.29
C VAL A 277 -1.33 -12.45 12.64
N SER A 278 -1.09 -13.65 13.18
CA SER A 278 -1.64 -14.05 14.48
C SER A 278 -1.11 -13.19 15.62
N ASN A 279 0.05 -12.56 15.46
CA ASN A 279 0.66 -11.64 16.42
C ASN A 279 0.31 -10.16 16.18
N GLY A 280 -0.68 -9.88 15.31
CA GLY A 280 -1.26 -8.54 15.18
C GLY A 280 -0.79 -7.74 13.97
N VAL A 281 -0.13 -8.35 12.99
CA VAL A 281 0.12 -7.73 11.69
C VAL A 281 -1.21 -7.60 10.92
N ILE A 282 -1.53 -6.36 10.52
CA ILE A 282 -2.77 -6.03 9.78
C ILE A 282 -2.49 -5.61 8.34
N LYS A 283 -1.24 -5.34 8.00
CA LYS A 283 -0.76 -4.92 6.68
C LYS A 283 0.58 -5.60 6.39
N MET A 284 0.77 -6.08 5.16
CA MET A 284 2.06 -6.59 4.70
C MET A 284 2.43 -5.96 3.37
N ASN A 285 3.63 -5.37 3.31
CA ASN A 285 4.19 -4.80 2.08
C ASN A 285 4.69 -5.89 1.15
N ILE A 286 4.31 -5.78 -0.14
CA ILE A 286 4.72 -6.69 -1.19
C ILE A 286 5.06 -5.87 -2.43
N ASP A 287 6.33 -5.81 -2.79
CA ASP A 287 6.80 -5.10 -3.98
C ASP A 287 7.56 -6.02 -4.95
N THR A 288 8.70 -6.56 -4.55
CA THR A 288 9.60 -7.36 -5.39
C THR A 288 8.88 -8.46 -6.17
N ASP A 289 8.04 -9.24 -5.50
CA ASP A 289 7.31 -10.36 -6.13
C ASP A 289 6.26 -9.88 -7.14
N THR A 290 5.62 -8.74 -6.89
CA THR A 290 4.61 -8.19 -7.80
C THR A 290 5.24 -7.52 -9.00
N GLN A 291 6.40 -6.87 -8.83
CA GLN A 291 7.21 -6.38 -9.95
C GLN A 291 7.66 -7.54 -10.85
N TRP A 292 8.17 -8.63 -10.25
CA TRP A 292 8.55 -9.82 -11.01
C TRP A 292 7.36 -10.41 -11.76
N ALA A 293 6.21 -10.58 -11.11
CA ALA A 293 5.02 -11.14 -11.74
C ALA A 293 4.54 -10.29 -12.93
N TYR A 294 4.59 -8.95 -12.81
CA TYR A 294 4.24 -8.06 -13.90
C TYR A 294 5.19 -8.23 -15.10
N TRP A 295 6.50 -8.29 -14.85
CA TRP A 295 7.50 -8.57 -15.87
C TRP A 295 7.34 -9.97 -16.48
N ASP A 296 7.12 -10.99 -15.67
CA ASP A 296 7.02 -12.39 -16.13
C ASP A 296 5.84 -12.61 -17.07
N GLY A 297 4.72 -11.92 -16.84
CA GLY A 297 3.58 -11.95 -17.75
C GLY A 297 3.93 -11.41 -19.15
N LEU A 298 4.73 -10.34 -19.21
CA LEU A 298 5.23 -9.81 -20.47
C LEU A 298 6.25 -10.75 -21.12
N ARG A 299 7.19 -11.28 -20.35
CA ARG A 299 8.22 -12.23 -20.81
C ARG A 299 7.60 -13.48 -21.44
N ILE A 300 6.57 -14.05 -20.80
CA ILE A 300 5.85 -15.21 -21.32
C ILE A 300 5.11 -14.85 -22.62
N PHE A 301 4.48 -13.69 -22.67
CA PHE A 301 3.79 -13.21 -23.87
C PHE A 301 4.76 -13.00 -25.03
N GLU A 302 5.90 -12.36 -24.81
CA GLU A 302 6.93 -12.14 -25.82
C GLU A 302 7.43 -13.47 -26.38
N ALA A 303 7.79 -14.42 -25.51
CA ALA A 303 8.26 -15.74 -25.93
C ALA A 303 7.21 -16.49 -26.78
N ALA A 304 5.93 -16.38 -26.45
CA ALA A 304 4.84 -17.04 -27.16
C ALA A 304 4.48 -16.36 -28.48
N LYS A 305 4.81 -15.06 -28.64
CA LYS A 305 4.46 -14.24 -29.80
C LYS A 305 5.69 -13.66 -30.49
N HIS A 306 6.87 -14.20 -30.23
CA HIS A 306 8.15 -13.69 -30.71
C HIS A 306 8.10 -13.38 -32.21
N ASP A 307 7.69 -14.34 -33.04
CA ASP A 307 7.67 -14.20 -34.51
C ASP A 307 6.67 -13.17 -35.01
N TYR A 308 5.68 -12.78 -34.18
CA TYR A 308 4.70 -11.72 -34.47
C TYR A 308 5.16 -10.33 -33.96
N LEU A 309 6.24 -10.26 -33.22
CA LEU A 309 6.72 -9.03 -32.58
C LEU A 309 8.01 -8.48 -33.19
N GLN A 310 8.53 -9.11 -34.26
CA GLN A 310 9.78 -8.69 -34.90
C GLN A 310 9.60 -7.55 -35.90
N GLY A 311 8.36 -7.26 -36.34
CA GLY A 311 8.05 -6.21 -37.29
C GLY A 311 6.60 -5.79 -37.26
N GLN A 312 6.26 -4.69 -37.91
CA GLN A 312 4.89 -4.24 -38.02
C GLN A 312 4.06 -5.09 -38.99
N ILE A 313 4.71 -5.67 -39.98
CA ILE A 313 4.16 -6.52 -41.04
C ILE A 313 5.07 -7.73 -41.21
N GLY A 314 4.52 -8.87 -41.59
CA GLY A 314 5.21 -10.14 -41.77
C GLY A 314 5.19 -10.98 -40.49
N ASN A 315 4.68 -12.19 -40.58
CA ASN A 315 4.61 -13.16 -39.49
C ASN A 315 4.45 -14.59 -40.09
N PRO A 316 4.39 -15.65 -39.27
CA PRO A 316 4.26 -17.02 -39.73
C PRO A 316 3.01 -17.30 -40.62
N GLU A 317 2.03 -16.39 -40.63
CA GLU A 317 0.82 -16.51 -41.48
C GLU A 317 1.01 -15.89 -42.86
N GLY A 318 2.06 -15.09 -43.07
CA GLY A 318 2.41 -14.47 -44.36
C GLY A 318 3.19 -13.16 -44.24
N ASP A 319 3.95 -12.83 -45.28
CA ASP A 319 4.81 -11.64 -45.32
C ASP A 319 4.04 -10.32 -45.35
N ASP A 320 2.76 -10.35 -45.76
CA ASP A 320 1.86 -9.20 -45.83
C ASP A 320 0.94 -9.05 -44.61
N LYS A 321 1.05 -9.93 -43.65
CA LYS A 321 0.18 -9.94 -42.46
C LYS A 321 0.58 -8.90 -41.44
N PRO A 322 -0.36 -8.03 -40.97
CA PRO A 322 -0.07 -7.00 -39.99
C PRO A 322 -0.05 -7.57 -38.57
N ASN A 323 0.90 -7.10 -37.74
CA ASN A 323 1.12 -7.54 -36.38
C ASN A 323 0.52 -6.61 -35.31
N LYS A 324 -0.20 -5.55 -35.70
CA LYS A 324 -0.71 -4.52 -34.78
C LYS A 324 -1.44 -5.08 -33.55
N LYS A 325 -2.21 -6.14 -33.71
CA LYS A 325 -2.95 -6.80 -32.62
C LYS A 325 -2.02 -7.38 -31.54
N GLN A 326 -0.77 -7.71 -31.88
CA GLN A 326 0.19 -8.27 -30.95
C GLN A 326 0.99 -7.19 -30.21
N TYR A 327 1.45 -6.14 -30.92
CA TYR A 327 2.24 -5.08 -30.32
C TYR A 327 1.41 -3.90 -29.77
N ASP A 328 0.07 -3.92 -29.86
CA ASP A 328 -0.78 -2.95 -29.19
C ASP A 328 -0.54 -3.00 -27.66
N PRO A 329 -0.19 -1.86 -27.00
CA PRO A 329 0.05 -1.86 -25.55
C PRO A 329 -1.09 -2.48 -24.74
N ARG A 330 -2.34 -2.32 -25.17
CA ARG A 330 -3.50 -2.92 -24.49
C ARG A 330 -3.48 -4.45 -24.52
N THR A 331 -2.75 -5.06 -25.44
CA THR A 331 -2.59 -6.52 -25.53
C THR A 331 -1.48 -7.00 -24.58
N TRP A 332 -0.27 -6.48 -24.70
CA TRP A 332 0.85 -6.99 -23.91
C TRP A 332 0.86 -6.47 -22.46
N VAL A 333 0.43 -5.23 -22.21
CA VAL A 333 0.24 -4.74 -20.82
C VAL A 333 -0.81 -5.59 -20.10
N ARG A 334 -1.90 -6.00 -20.79
CA ARG A 334 -2.90 -6.88 -20.18
C ARG A 334 -2.31 -8.21 -19.72
N LYS A 335 -1.34 -8.76 -20.42
CA LYS A 335 -0.66 -10.01 -19.97
C LYS A 335 0.17 -9.81 -18.71
N ALA A 336 0.82 -8.67 -18.58
CA ALA A 336 1.49 -8.27 -17.36
C ALA A 336 0.49 -8.10 -16.19
N GLU A 337 -0.64 -7.42 -16.43
CA GLU A 337 -1.72 -7.26 -15.43
C GLU A 337 -2.27 -8.61 -14.96
N GLU A 338 -2.57 -9.53 -15.87
CA GLU A 338 -3.11 -10.88 -15.55
C GLU A 338 -2.16 -11.66 -14.62
N SER A 339 -0.86 -11.61 -14.89
CA SER A 339 0.16 -12.25 -14.07
C SER A 339 0.28 -11.59 -12.67
N MET A 340 0.33 -10.26 -12.63
CA MET A 340 0.36 -9.53 -11.36
C MET A 340 -0.92 -9.75 -10.54
N THR A 341 -2.09 -9.75 -11.18
CA THR A 341 -3.38 -10.06 -10.54
C THR A 341 -3.34 -11.42 -9.83
N ALA A 342 -2.80 -12.45 -10.49
CA ALA A 342 -2.66 -13.78 -9.90
C ALA A 342 -1.70 -13.78 -8.69
N ARG A 343 -0.58 -13.03 -8.77
CA ARG A 343 0.38 -12.94 -7.65
C ARG A 343 -0.22 -12.21 -6.44
N VAL A 344 -0.96 -11.12 -6.67
CA VAL A 344 -1.64 -10.37 -5.60
C VAL A 344 -2.74 -11.24 -4.96
N ALA A 345 -3.50 -12.00 -5.76
CA ALA A 345 -4.49 -12.96 -5.25
C ALA A 345 -3.87 -14.00 -4.31
N LEU A 346 -2.71 -14.57 -4.69
CA LEU A 346 -1.97 -15.49 -3.82
C LEU A 346 -1.55 -14.82 -2.49
N SER A 347 -1.21 -13.55 -2.51
CA SER A 347 -0.88 -12.82 -1.27
C SER A 347 -2.12 -12.66 -0.38
N MET A 348 -3.29 -12.42 -0.96
CA MET A 348 -4.55 -12.37 -0.21
C MET A 348 -4.88 -13.72 0.46
N GLU A 349 -4.62 -14.83 -0.22
CA GLU A 349 -4.77 -16.18 0.36
C GLU A 349 -3.84 -16.39 1.57
N LYS A 350 -2.56 -16.08 1.41
CA LYS A 350 -1.55 -16.22 2.48
C LYS A 350 -1.85 -15.36 3.69
N LEU A 351 -2.38 -14.16 3.47
CA LEU A 351 -2.75 -13.21 4.52
C LEU A 351 -4.15 -13.44 5.12
N GLY A 352 -4.92 -14.40 4.60
CA GLY A 352 -6.24 -14.73 5.10
C GLY A 352 -7.33 -13.71 4.77
N SER A 353 -7.10 -12.79 3.82
CA SER A 353 -8.06 -11.72 3.49
C SER A 353 -9.10 -12.11 2.44
N VAL A 354 -8.94 -13.25 1.77
CA VAL A 354 -9.90 -13.77 0.77
C VAL A 354 -11.28 -13.96 1.40
N GLY A 355 -12.32 -13.44 0.75
CA GLY A 355 -13.71 -13.60 1.18
C GLY A 355 -14.12 -12.74 2.38
N THR A 356 -13.24 -11.87 2.90
CA THR A 356 -13.58 -11.01 4.04
C THR A 356 -14.57 -9.88 3.67
N TYR A 357 -14.70 -9.58 2.36
CA TYR A 357 -15.67 -8.63 1.82
C TYR A 357 -16.58 -9.29 0.78
N PRO A 358 -17.47 -10.21 1.16
CA PRO A 358 -18.31 -10.93 0.21
C PRO A 358 -19.29 -9.99 -0.48
N LYS A 359 -19.47 -10.16 -1.79
CA LYS A 359 -20.51 -9.44 -2.53
C LYS A 359 -21.87 -9.82 -1.95
N SER A 360 -22.72 -8.83 -1.67
CA SER A 360 -24.08 -9.11 -1.21
C SER A 360 -24.81 -9.98 -2.25
N SER A 361 -25.45 -11.04 -1.80
CA SER A 361 -26.22 -11.97 -2.63
C SER A 361 -27.54 -11.38 -3.16
N GLU A 362 -27.86 -10.14 -2.85
CA GLU A 362 -29.09 -9.48 -3.34
C GLU A 362 -28.85 -8.86 -4.73
N PRO A 363 -29.64 -9.24 -5.75
CA PRO A 363 -29.67 -8.60 -7.05
C PRO A 363 -30.36 -7.23 -6.91
N GLY A 364 -29.68 -6.23 -6.41
CA GLY A 364 -30.24 -4.90 -6.16
C GLY A 364 -29.30 -3.90 -5.50
N SER A 365 -28.19 -4.34 -4.90
CA SER A 365 -27.25 -3.47 -4.19
C SER A 365 -26.33 -2.63 -5.07
N GLN A 366 -26.56 -2.58 -6.38
CA GLN A 366 -25.93 -1.59 -7.29
C GLN A 366 -26.55 -0.19 -7.19
N GLN A 367 -27.43 0.07 -6.23
CA GLN A 367 -28.01 1.38 -5.96
C GLN A 367 -27.32 2.12 -4.81
N VAL A 368 -26.07 2.51 -4.96
CA VAL A 368 -25.57 3.75 -4.34
C VAL A 368 -25.10 4.68 -5.44
N LEU A 369 -26.00 5.00 -6.33
CA LEU A 369 -25.90 6.11 -7.27
C LEU A 369 -26.80 7.25 -6.79
N GLY A 370 -26.54 7.72 -5.58
CA GLY A 370 -27.30 8.79 -4.97
C GLY A 370 -26.45 9.99 -4.59
N LYS A 371 -25.62 10.48 -5.49
CA LYS A 371 -25.23 11.88 -5.74
C LYS A 371 -24.29 11.84 -6.92
N LYS A 372 -24.69 12.41 -8.04
CA LYS A 372 -23.76 12.76 -9.13
C LYS A 372 -22.75 13.74 -8.54
N VAL A 373 -21.65 13.24 -7.99
CA VAL A 373 -20.45 14.04 -7.87
C VAL A 373 -19.93 14.13 -9.30
N ASN A 374 -20.12 15.30 -9.89
CA ASN A 374 -19.56 15.63 -11.18
C ASN A 374 -18.04 15.72 -11.00
N VAL A 375 -17.34 14.58 -11.07
CA VAL A 375 -15.88 14.51 -10.99
C VAL A 375 -15.24 15.44 -12.01
N VAL A 376 -15.91 15.66 -13.15
CA VAL A 376 -15.48 16.57 -14.20
C VAL A 376 -15.48 18.03 -13.71
N ASP A 377 -16.48 18.45 -12.96
CA ASP A 377 -16.56 19.84 -12.47
C ASP A 377 -15.55 20.09 -11.33
N GLY A 378 -15.25 19.10 -10.51
CA GLY A 378 -14.21 19.18 -9.47
C GLY A 378 -12.79 19.28 -10.07
N VAL A 379 -12.49 18.46 -11.08
CA VAL A 379 -11.20 18.48 -11.80
C VAL A 379 -11.04 19.79 -12.59
N ILE A 380 -12.10 20.30 -13.23
CA ILE A 380 -12.06 21.58 -13.98
C ILE A 380 -11.85 22.76 -13.01
N SER A 381 -12.41 22.72 -11.81
CA SER A 381 -12.22 23.76 -10.80
C SER A 381 -10.80 23.76 -10.22
N ALA A 382 -10.25 22.59 -9.94
CA ALA A 382 -8.87 22.43 -9.47
C ALA A 382 -7.84 22.86 -10.53
N VAL A 383 -8.06 22.51 -11.80
CA VAL A 383 -7.18 22.95 -12.91
C VAL A 383 -7.24 24.45 -13.15
N LYS A 384 -8.40 25.10 -12.94
CA LYS A 384 -8.53 26.56 -13.08
C LYS A 384 -7.82 27.34 -11.96
N GLY A 385 -7.64 26.74 -10.78
CA GLY A 385 -6.88 27.35 -9.66
C GLY A 385 -5.36 27.24 -9.82
N LEU A 386 -4.87 26.37 -10.72
CA LEU A 386 -3.43 26.12 -10.95
C LEU A 386 -2.84 26.87 -12.15
N LEU A 387 -3.63 27.64 -12.89
CA LEU A 387 -3.12 28.46 -14.00
C LEU A 387 -2.74 29.86 -13.46
N PRO A 388 -1.49 30.29 -13.58
CA PRO A 388 -1.11 31.66 -13.27
C PRO A 388 -1.83 32.63 -14.21
N HIS A 389 -2.38 33.70 -13.66
CA HIS A 389 -2.95 34.83 -14.40
C HIS A 389 -1.88 35.61 -15.17
#